data_e9b5047e669d1946250f9df0eacfdbae
#
_entry.id   e9b5047e669d1946250f9df0eacfdbae
#
_cell.length_a   1.000
_cell.length_b   1.000
_cell.length_c   1.000
_cell.angle_alpha   90.00
_cell.angle_beta   90.00
_cell.angle_gamma   90.00
#
_symmetry.space_group_name_H-M   'P 1'
#
loop_
_entity.id
_entity.type
_entity.pdbx_description
1 polymer ?
#
loop_
_entity_poly.entity_id
_entity_poly.type
_entity_poly.pdbx_seq_one_letter_code
_entity_poly.pdbx_strand_id
1 'polypeptide(L)'
;MSETAWRGAGALIRPGVLAFTGTIGGTRGHAHHAVQIVVADAPVTVLDGDGRPHTGVEIVIPPDTEHRVETGGATGIVVFLDPDSAAGRSAVRRVGIAGWCGGPALRDPARPATSTADFVDGLLITLATSGGGAVAARHPGVVAAVAALPAMVARGPVRPGEVAAAVGLSASRLTHLFTAQVGLPLRRYILWLRLMNAVHLAQDGQDLTTIAHAAGFADSAHLTRTCREIFGLPPSALTSAVAWDVGGSRIVQAPTGDRRPG
;
A
#
# COMPACT_ATOMS: atom_id res chain seq x y z
N MET A 1 0.22 30.91 4.92
CA MET A 1 -0.76 30.08 4.15
C MET A 1 -1.08 28.88 5.03
N SER A 2 -2.33 28.72 5.43
CA SER A 2 -2.78 27.62 6.30
C SER A 2 -2.67 26.31 5.51
N GLU A 3 -1.85 25.37 5.99
CA GLU A 3 -1.84 23.99 5.45
C GLU A 3 -3.24 23.44 5.64
N THR A 4 -3.95 23.17 4.55
CA THR A 4 -5.22 22.45 4.61
C THR A 4 -4.89 21.02 4.99
N ALA A 5 -5.10 20.66 6.24
CA ALA A 5 -4.80 19.33 6.75
C ALA A 5 -5.63 18.29 5.99
N TRP A 6 -5.01 17.19 5.64
CA TRP A 6 -5.67 16.00 5.12
C TRP A 6 -6.76 15.54 6.09
N ARG A 7 -7.98 15.41 5.62
CA ARG A 7 -9.10 14.90 6.42
C ARG A 7 -9.62 13.63 5.75
N GLY A 8 -9.23 12.47 6.29
CA GLY A 8 -9.64 11.17 5.79
C GLY A 8 -11.07 10.83 6.16
N ALA A 9 -11.83 10.25 5.22
CA ALA A 9 -13.12 9.61 5.46
C ALA A 9 -12.97 8.09 5.58
N GLY A 10 -11.98 7.49 4.90
CA GLY A 10 -11.69 6.06 4.94
C GLY A 10 -10.26 5.78 4.52
N ALA A 11 -9.73 4.63 4.95
CA ALA A 11 -8.45 4.12 4.49
C ALA A 11 -8.49 2.61 4.30
N LEU A 12 -7.67 2.12 3.38
CA LEU A 12 -7.50 0.71 3.06
C LEU A 12 -6.02 0.38 3.03
N ILE A 13 -5.63 -0.74 3.63
CA ILE A 13 -4.28 -1.29 3.46
C ILE A 13 -4.36 -2.76 3.08
N ARG A 14 -3.66 -3.13 2.01
CA ARG A 14 -3.48 -4.49 1.49
C ARG A 14 -2.04 -4.68 1.05
N PRO A 15 -1.56 -5.92 0.83
CA PRO A 15 -0.22 -6.13 0.28
C PRO A 15 -0.02 -5.38 -1.05
N GLY A 16 0.93 -4.45 -1.06
CA GLY A 16 1.26 -3.62 -2.21
C GLY A 16 0.37 -2.39 -2.42
N VAL A 17 -0.62 -2.13 -1.56
CA VAL A 17 -1.57 -1.01 -1.71
C VAL A 17 -1.88 -0.36 -0.37
N LEU A 18 -1.80 0.98 -0.34
CA LEU A 18 -2.36 1.81 0.71
C LEU A 18 -3.25 2.86 0.03
N ALA A 19 -4.46 3.08 0.51
CA ALA A 19 -5.37 4.07 -0.07
C ALA A 19 -6.05 4.89 1.03
N PHE A 20 -6.32 6.16 0.72
CA PHE A 20 -7.06 7.09 1.56
C PHE A 20 -8.12 7.79 0.74
N THR A 21 -9.34 7.92 1.30
CA THR A 21 -10.41 8.76 0.76
C THR A 21 -10.62 9.97 1.66
N GLY A 22 -10.93 11.11 1.09
CA GLY A 22 -11.19 12.34 1.83
C GLY A 22 -10.81 13.59 1.09
N THR A 23 -10.62 14.69 1.83
CA THR A 23 -10.14 15.95 1.26
C THR A 23 -8.64 15.90 1.03
N ILE A 24 -8.20 16.18 -0.19
CA ILE A 24 -6.79 16.22 -0.57
C ILE A 24 -6.21 17.53 -0.08
N GLY A 25 -5.30 17.47 0.89
CA GLY A 25 -4.61 18.62 1.45
C GLY A 25 -3.33 18.98 0.71
N GLY A 26 -2.87 20.21 0.87
CA GLY A 26 -1.54 20.62 0.43
C GLY A 26 -0.44 19.91 1.21
N THR A 27 0.70 19.63 0.56
CA THR A 27 1.86 19.00 1.18
C THR A 27 3.11 19.85 1.02
N ARG A 28 4.09 19.68 1.90
CA ARG A 28 5.46 20.17 1.66
C ARG A 28 6.14 19.29 0.61
N GLY A 29 7.22 19.78 0.00
CA GLY A 29 8.06 19.00 -0.89
C GLY A 29 8.58 17.75 -0.18
N HIS A 30 8.37 16.60 -0.80
CA HIS A 30 8.79 15.29 -0.30
C HIS A 30 8.91 14.29 -1.45
N ALA A 31 9.60 13.18 -1.19
CA ALA A 31 9.65 12.03 -2.07
C ALA A 31 9.36 10.76 -1.25
N HIS A 32 8.84 9.75 -1.91
CA HIS A 32 8.62 8.43 -1.32
C HIS A 32 8.69 7.32 -2.38
N HIS A 33 8.94 6.09 -1.93
CA HIS A 33 9.18 4.97 -2.83
C HIS A 33 7.91 4.43 -3.50
N ALA A 34 6.72 4.68 -2.98
CA ALA A 34 5.49 4.25 -3.63
C ALA A 34 5.17 5.06 -4.89
N VAL A 35 4.53 4.44 -5.87
CA VAL A 35 3.81 5.18 -6.91
C VAL A 35 2.56 5.78 -6.27
N GLN A 36 2.37 7.09 -6.37
CA GLN A 36 1.17 7.74 -5.86
C GLN A 36 0.19 8.02 -7.00
N ILE A 37 -1.05 7.64 -6.80
CA ILE A 37 -2.15 7.93 -7.73
C ILE A 37 -3.14 8.81 -6.99
N VAL A 38 -3.47 9.95 -7.58
CA VAL A 38 -4.50 10.87 -7.10
C VAL A 38 -5.66 10.82 -8.07
N VAL A 39 -6.88 10.57 -7.58
CA VAL A 39 -8.12 10.69 -8.35
C VAL A 39 -9.08 11.55 -7.55
N ALA A 40 -9.47 12.70 -8.11
CA ALA A 40 -10.23 13.73 -7.42
C ALA A 40 -11.50 14.12 -8.19
N ASP A 41 -12.44 14.75 -7.49
CA ASP A 41 -13.68 15.31 -8.05
C ASP A 41 -13.47 16.66 -8.75
N ALA A 42 -12.35 17.33 -8.44
CA ALA A 42 -11.94 18.59 -9.06
C ALA A 42 -10.43 18.57 -9.37
N PRO A 43 -9.93 19.42 -10.29
CA PRO A 43 -8.50 19.44 -10.60
C PRO A 43 -7.63 19.72 -9.39
N VAL A 44 -6.58 18.92 -9.22
CA VAL A 44 -5.52 19.10 -8.24
C VAL A 44 -4.25 19.49 -8.96
N THR A 45 -3.46 20.38 -8.38
CA THR A 45 -2.14 20.75 -8.90
C THR A 45 -1.05 20.15 -8.02
N VAL A 46 -0.15 19.40 -8.65
CA VAL A 46 1.07 18.86 -8.04
C VAL A 46 2.25 19.48 -8.75
N LEU A 47 3.20 20.02 -7.99
CA LEU A 47 4.48 20.47 -8.54
C LEU A 47 5.51 19.35 -8.41
N ASP A 48 6.30 19.12 -9.46
CA ASP A 48 7.47 18.25 -9.39
C ASP A 48 8.68 18.94 -8.74
N GLY A 49 9.80 18.24 -8.61
CA GLY A 49 11.03 18.75 -8.01
C GLY A 49 11.63 19.97 -8.73
N ASP A 50 11.33 20.15 -10.01
CA ASP A 50 11.72 21.33 -10.81
C ASP A 50 10.71 22.49 -10.66
N GLY A 51 9.63 22.31 -9.93
CA GLY A 51 8.55 23.29 -9.76
C GLY A 51 7.57 23.35 -10.93
N ARG A 52 7.58 22.38 -11.85
CA ARG A 52 6.63 22.32 -12.96
C ARG A 52 5.28 21.83 -12.48
N PRO A 53 4.16 22.51 -12.87
CA PRO A 53 2.83 22.09 -12.46
C PRO A 53 2.31 20.93 -13.31
N HIS A 54 1.72 19.96 -12.63
CA HIS A 54 0.92 18.89 -13.20
C HIS A 54 -0.50 19.02 -12.64
N THR A 55 -1.46 19.41 -13.49
CA THR A 55 -2.84 19.70 -13.05
C THR A 55 -3.82 18.76 -13.73
N GLY A 56 -4.68 18.12 -12.93
CA GLY A 56 -5.69 17.20 -13.43
C GLY A 56 -6.56 16.61 -12.33
N VAL A 57 -7.59 15.89 -12.72
CA VAL A 57 -8.43 15.09 -11.81
C VAL A 57 -7.86 13.70 -11.57
N GLU A 58 -6.96 13.25 -12.43
CA GLU A 58 -6.21 11.99 -12.31
C GLU A 58 -4.72 12.30 -12.50
N ILE A 59 -3.92 12.01 -11.48
CA ILE A 59 -2.48 12.27 -11.50
C ILE A 59 -1.75 11.01 -11.01
N VAL A 60 -0.73 10.59 -11.75
CA VAL A 60 0.16 9.49 -11.34
C VAL A 60 1.56 10.05 -11.11
N ILE A 61 2.03 9.99 -9.88
CA ILE A 61 3.34 10.46 -9.46
C ILE A 61 4.28 9.24 -9.41
N PRO A 62 5.41 9.25 -10.14
CA PRO A 62 6.38 8.16 -10.13
C PRO A 62 7.02 7.95 -8.75
N PRO A 63 7.56 6.75 -8.47
CA PRO A 63 8.32 6.51 -7.25
C PRO A 63 9.59 7.39 -7.20
N ASP A 64 10.05 7.69 -5.99
CA ASP A 64 11.30 8.40 -5.69
C ASP A 64 11.40 9.79 -6.35
N THR A 65 10.27 10.39 -6.73
CA THR A 65 10.20 11.70 -7.38
C THR A 65 9.78 12.75 -6.35
N GLU A 66 10.57 13.83 -6.24
CA GLU A 66 10.22 14.96 -5.39
C GLU A 66 8.98 15.65 -5.93
N HIS A 67 8.01 15.89 -5.06
CA HIS A 67 6.76 16.54 -5.42
C HIS A 67 6.10 17.20 -4.21
N ARG A 68 5.15 18.12 -4.48
CA ARG A 68 4.27 18.73 -3.49
C ARG A 68 2.87 18.97 -4.06
N VAL A 69 1.84 18.77 -3.29
CA VAL A 69 0.47 19.17 -3.63
C VAL A 69 0.29 20.65 -3.28
N GLU A 70 -0.02 21.48 -4.28
CA GLU A 70 -0.16 22.93 -4.09
C GLU A 70 -1.57 23.34 -3.67
N THR A 71 -2.58 22.75 -4.29
CA THR A 71 -3.98 23.11 -4.06
C THR A 71 -4.70 21.99 -3.32
N GLY A 72 -5.24 22.34 -2.15
CA GLY A 72 -6.09 21.48 -1.37
C GLY A 72 -7.57 21.83 -1.53
N GLY A 73 -8.44 20.94 -1.06
CA GLY A 73 -9.89 21.15 -0.99
C GLY A 73 -10.69 20.26 -1.94
N ALA A 74 -10.08 19.65 -2.96
CA ALA A 74 -10.72 18.63 -3.75
C ALA A 74 -10.97 17.38 -2.89
N THR A 75 -12.13 16.73 -3.07
CA THR A 75 -12.40 15.43 -2.48
C THR A 75 -11.95 14.33 -3.44
N GLY A 76 -11.39 13.27 -2.91
CA GLY A 76 -10.91 12.21 -3.77
C GLY A 76 -10.30 11.04 -3.03
N ILE A 77 -9.55 10.26 -3.78
CA ILE A 77 -8.78 9.13 -3.28
C ILE A 77 -7.32 9.29 -3.67
N VAL A 78 -6.45 9.00 -2.72
CA VAL A 78 -5.01 8.85 -2.98
C VAL A 78 -4.63 7.40 -2.73
N VAL A 79 -4.01 6.78 -3.73
CA VAL A 79 -3.57 5.39 -3.69
C VAL A 79 -2.06 5.34 -3.83
N PHE A 80 -1.40 4.67 -2.88
CA PHE A 80 0.02 4.35 -2.93
C PHE A 80 0.17 2.90 -3.36
N LEU A 81 0.88 2.67 -4.46
CA LEU A 81 1.18 1.34 -4.96
C LEU A 81 2.67 1.03 -4.75
N ASP A 82 2.96 -0.18 -4.29
CA ASP A 82 4.33 -0.65 -4.28
C ASP A 82 4.85 -0.72 -5.73
N PRO A 83 5.97 -0.05 -6.08
CA PRO A 83 6.48 -0.02 -7.46
C PRO A 83 6.89 -1.40 -7.97
N ASP A 84 7.22 -2.34 -7.07
CA ASP A 84 7.53 -3.72 -7.40
C ASP A 84 6.28 -4.60 -7.58
N SER A 85 5.08 -4.05 -7.34
CA SER A 85 3.82 -4.74 -7.66
C SER A 85 3.53 -4.69 -9.16
N ALA A 86 2.71 -5.63 -9.65
CA ALA A 86 2.27 -5.62 -11.06
C ALA A 86 1.54 -4.31 -11.41
N ALA A 87 0.68 -3.82 -10.52
CA ALA A 87 -0.04 -2.57 -10.69
C ALA A 87 0.91 -1.35 -10.65
N GLY A 88 1.87 -1.33 -9.71
CA GLY A 88 2.86 -0.26 -9.63
C GLY A 88 3.71 -0.16 -10.88
N ARG A 89 4.24 -1.29 -11.38
CA ARG A 89 4.96 -1.31 -12.66
C ARG A 89 4.11 -0.83 -13.84
N SER A 90 2.81 -1.17 -13.85
CA SER A 90 1.91 -0.70 -14.90
C SER A 90 1.69 0.81 -14.82
N ALA A 91 1.50 1.36 -13.62
CA ALA A 91 1.38 2.79 -13.40
C ALA A 91 2.65 3.56 -13.79
N VAL A 92 3.84 3.04 -13.46
CA VAL A 92 5.13 3.63 -13.89
C VAL A 92 5.25 3.65 -15.42
N ARG A 93 4.93 2.55 -16.10
CA ARG A 93 4.95 2.52 -17.58
C ARG A 93 3.98 3.55 -18.17
N ARG A 94 2.78 3.71 -17.59
CA ARG A 94 1.80 4.71 -18.01
C ARG A 94 2.40 6.12 -17.97
N VAL A 95 3.07 6.48 -16.87
CA VAL A 95 3.72 7.79 -16.74
C VAL A 95 4.81 7.99 -17.80
N GLY A 96 5.62 6.97 -18.06
CA GLY A 96 6.67 7.03 -19.10
C GLY A 96 6.13 7.27 -20.51
N ILE A 97 4.87 6.85 -20.77
CA ILE A 97 4.24 7.00 -22.09
C ILE A 97 3.44 8.32 -22.19
N ALA A 98 2.71 8.68 -21.14
CA ALA A 98 1.67 9.72 -21.22
C ALA A 98 1.88 10.88 -20.23
N GLY A 99 2.97 10.86 -19.44
CA GLY A 99 3.19 11.83 -18.37
C GLY A 99 2.27 11.62 -17.17
N TRP A 100 2.33 12.54 -16.20
CA TRP A 100 1.65 12.39 -14.91
C TRP A 100 0.12 12.44 -15.01
N CYS A 101 -0.41 13.25 -15.92
CA CYS A 101 -1.86 13.49 -16.09
C CYS A 101 -2.46 12.81 -17.33
N GLY A 102 -1.65 12.14 -18.13
CA GLY A 102 -2.07 11.58 -19.41
C GLY A 102 -2.47 10.10 -19.33
N GLY A 103 -2.95 9.59 -20.49
CA GLY A 103 -3.32 8.18 -20.70
C GLY A 103 -4.81 7.88 -20.49
N PRO A 104 -5.23 6.60 -20.63
CA PRO A 104 -6.61 6.18 -20.45
C PRO A 104 -7.10 6.47 -19.03
N ALA A 105 -8.41 6.71 -18.85
CA ALA A 105 -9.00 6.95 -17.54
C ALA A 105 -8.65 5.82 -16.55
N LEU A 106 -8.27 6.19 -15.33
CA LEU A 106 -7.99 5.25 -14.24
C LEU A 106 -9.27 4.80 -13.55
N ARG A 107 -10.31 5.62 -13.64
CA ARG A 107 -11.65 5.31 -13.16
C ARG A 107 -12.54 4.93 -14.31
N ASP A 108 -13.19 3.78 -14.21
CA ASP A 108 -14.28 3.43 -15.14
C ASP A 108 -15.55 4.21 -14.77
N PRO A 109 -16.01 5.15 -15.62
CA PRO A 109 -17.21 5.93 -15.34
C PRO A 109 -18.49 5.07 -15.33
N ALA A 110 -18.48 3.93 -15.98
CA ALA A 110 -19.61 2.99 -16.00
C ALA A 110 -19.69 2.13 -14.73
N ARG A 111 -18.65 2.15 -13.89
CA ARG A 111 -18.57 1.38 -12.64
C ARG A 111 -18.34 2.32 -11.45
N PRO A 112 -19.37 2.97 -10.92
CA PRO A 112 -19.22 3.84 -9.76
C PRO A 112 -18.76 3.01 -8.55
N ALA A 113 -17.72 3.47 -7.89
CA ALA A 113 -17.22 2.85 -6.66
C ALA A 113 -18.12 3.27 -5.49
N THR A 114 -18.56 2.30 -4.69
CA THR A 114 -19.39 2.51 -3.49
C THR A 114 -18.54 2.57 -2.23
N SER A 115 -17.29 2.14 -2.29
CA SER A 115 -16.34 2.11 -1.19
C SER A 115 -14.91 2.35 -1.67
N THR A 116 -14.00 2.62 -0.73
CA THR A 116 -12.54 2.68 -1.00
C THR A 116 -12.05 1.36 -1.61
N ALA A 117 -12.55 0.23 -1.12
CA ALA A 117 -12.18 -1.09 -1.62
C ALA A 117 -12.62 -1.30 -3.07
N ASP A 118 -13.86 -0.96 -3.40
CA ASP A 118 -14.38 -1.08 -4.78
C ASP A 118 -13.59 -0.22 -5.76
N PHE A 119 -13.21 1.00 -5.33
CA PHE A 119 -12.39 1.87 -6.15
C PHE A 119 -11.02 1.26 -6.42
N VAL A 120 -10.35 0.79 -5.36
CA VAL A 120 -9.03 0.17 -5.47
C VAL A 120 -9.09 -1.07 -6.36
N ASP A 121 -10.10 -1.93 -6.20
CA ASP A 121 -10.26 -3.13 -7.03
C ASP A 121 -10.46 -2.76 -8.51
N GLY A 122 -11.28 -1.76 -8.81
CA GLY A 122 -11.47 -1.24 -10.16
C GLY A 122 -10.18 -0.67 -10.77
N LEU A 123 -9.43 0.12 -9.99
CA LEU A 123 -8.14 0.67 -10.39
C LEU A 123 -7.12 -0.43 -10.70
N LEU A 124 -7.02 -1.44 -9.84
CA LEU A 124 -6.09 -2.56 -10.04
C LEU A 124 -6.44 -3.37 -11.29
N ILE A 125 -7.73 -3.57 -11.58
CA ILE A 125 -8.19 -4.21 -12.82
C ILE A 125 -7.79 -3.35 -14.04
N THR A 126 -8.05 -2.04 -14.00
CA THR A 126 -7.69 -1.11 -15.09
C THR A 126 -6.18 -1.14 -15.38
N LEU A 127 -5.35 -1.12 -14.34
CA LEU A 127 -3.89 -1.20 -14.48
C LEU A 127 -3.43 -2.58 -14.98
N ALA A 128 -4.11 -3.66 -14.60
CA ALA A 128 -3.78 -5.02 -15.05
C ALA A 128 -4.14 -5.24 -16.52
N THR A 129 -5.30 -4.77 -16.97
CA THR A 129 -5.75 -4.92 -18.37
C THR A 129 -4.90 -4.14 -19.34
N SER A 130 -4.36 -3.00 -18.91
CA SER A 130 -3.38 -2.24 -19.70
C SER A 130 -2.04 -2.98 -19.92
N GLY A 131 -1.82 -4.10 -19.21
CA GLY A 131 -0.60 -4.92 -19.27
C GLY A 131 -0.70 -6.23 -20.06
N GLY A 132 -1.88 -6.61 -20.58
CA GLY A 132 -2.07 -7.69 -21.56
C GLY A 132 -1.71 -9.11 -21.09
N GLY A 133 -2.15 -9.57 -19.93
CA GLY A 133 -1.89 -10.93 -19.47
C GLY A 133 -3.13 -11.64 -18.91
N ALA A 134 -3.48 -12.80 -19.49
CA ALA A 134 -4.46 -13.69 -18.89
C ALA A 134 -3.98 -14.17 -17.50
N VAL A 135 -4.89 -14.19 -16.51
CA VAL A 135 -4.59 -14.69 -15.17
C VAL A 135 -4.47 -16.22 -15.25
N ALA A 136 -3.24 -16.71 -15.36
CA ALA A 136 -2.95 -18.13 -15.28
C ALA A 136 -3.21 -18.64 -13.85
N ALA A 137 -3.62 -19.92 -13.73
CA ALA A 137 -3.80 -20.57 -12.43
C ALA A 137 -2.49 -20.51 -11.61
N ARG A 138 -2.59 -20.13 -10.35
CA ARG A 138 -1.43 -20.04 -9.46
C ARG A 138 -0.94 -21.43 -9.06
N HIS A 139 0.37 -21.59 -8.94
CA HIS A 139 0.98 -22.80 -8.40
C HIS A 139 0.47 -23.10 -6.97
N PRO A 140 0.10 -24.35 -6.63
CA PRO A 140 -0.45 -24.69 -5.30
C PRO A 140 0.41 -24.22 -4.13
N GLY A 141 1.75 -24.30 -4.24
CA GLY A 141 2.68 -23.80 -3.23
C GLY A 141 2.62 -22.27 -3.06
N VAL A 142 2.30 -21.48 -4.11
CA VAL A 142 2.10 -20.04 -4.00
C VAL A 142 0.79 -19.74 -3.29
N VAL A 143 -0.28 -20.45 -3.62
CA VAL A 143 -1.58 -20.35 -2.93
C VAL A 143 -1.42 -20.65 -1.44
N ALA A 144 -0.75 -21.75 -1.10
CA ALA A 144 -0.47 -22.14 0.28
C ALA A 144 0.40 -21.11 1.01
N ALA A 145 1.42 -20.55 0.35
CA ALA A 145 2.27 -19.50 0.93
C ALA A 145 1.48 -18.24 1.25
N VAL A 146 0.64 -17.75 0.32
CA VAL A 146 -0.22 -16.57 0.54
C VAL A 146 -1.15 -16.79 1.72
N ALA A 147 -1.75 -17.98 1.85
CA ALA A 147 -2.65 -18.33 2.95
C ALA A 147 -1.93 -18.42 4.31
N ALA A 148 -0.69 -18.95 4.34
CA ALA A 148 0.07 -19.15 5.57
C ALA A 148 0.76 -17.87 6.08
N LEU A 149 1.16 -16.96 5.19
CA LEU A 149 1.98 -15.79 5.50
C LEU A 149 1.39 -14.88 6.59
N PRO A 150 0.08 -14.54 6.62
CA PRO A 150 -0.46 -13.70 7.68
C PRO A 150 -0.24 -14.29 9.08
N ALA A 151 -0.52 -15.58 9.26
CA ALA A 151 -0.31 -16.26 10.54
C ALA A 151 1.18 -16.42 10.88
N MET A 152 2.07 -16.56 9.90
CA MET A 152 3.51 -16.59 10.13
C MET A 152 4.03 -15.22 10.61
N VAL A 153 3.62 -14.15 9.95
CA VAL A 153 4.00 -12.76 10.33
C VAL A 153 3.48 -12.40 11.72
N ALA A 154 2.26 -12.82 12.07
CA ALA A 154 1.71 -12.58 13.41
C ALA A 154 2.49 -13.28 14.55
N ARG A 155 3.21 -14.37 14.24
CA ARG A 155 4.03 -15.10 15.21
C ARG A 155 5.45 -14.54 15.37
N GLY A 156 5.88 -13.65 14.49
CA GLY A 156 7.21 -13.03 14.56
C GLY A 156 7.90 -12.85 13.21
N PRO A 157 9.22 -12.64 13.21
CA PRO A 157 10.00 -12.44 12.01
C PRO A 157 9.92 -13.65 11.07
N VAL A 158 9.61 -13.44 9.80
CA VAL A 158 9.49 -14.48 8.77
C VAL A 158 10.64 -14.36 7.78
N ARG A 159 11.31 -15.48 7.51
CA ARG A 159 12.34 -15.59 6.49
C ARG A 159 11.79 -16.32 5.25
N PRO A 160 12.16 -15.90 4.02
CA PRO A 160 11.68 -16.56 2.79
C PRO A 160 11.91 -18.08 2.74
N GLY A 161 13.01 -18.56 3.33
CA GLY A 161 13.32 -19.99 3.42
C GLY A 161 12.33 -20.79 4.28
N GLU A 162 11.83 -20.20 5.37
CA GLU A 162 10.83 -20.81 6.25
C GLU A 162 9.49 -20.96 5.52
N VAL A 163 9.10 -19.91 4.75
CA VAL A 163 7.90 -19.95 3.94
C VAL A 163 8.01 -21.06 2.87
N ALA A 164 9.16 -21.15 2.21
CA ALA A 164 9.43 -22.13 1.18
C ALA A 164 9.36 -23.56 1.74
N ALA A 165 9.99 -23.80 2.88
CA ALA A 165 9.95 -25.09 3.57
C ALA A 165 8.51 -25.49 3.95
N ALA A 166 7.71 -24.55 4.45
CA ALA A 166 6.32 -24.78 4.84
C ALA A 166 5.41 -25.23 3.67
N VAL A 167 5.79 -24.89 2.42
CA VAL A 167 5.00 -25.23 1.21
C VAL A 167 5.70 -26.25 0.30
N GLY A 168 6.78 -26.88 0.78
CA GLY A 168 7.49 -27.92 0.05
C GLY A 168 8.25 -27.45 -1.20
N LEU A 169 8.71 -26.18 -1.20
CA LEU A 169 9.49 -25.60 -2.30
C LEU A 169 10.89 -25.16 -1.83
N SER A 170 11.83 -25.05 -2.78
CA SER A 170 13.07 -24.35 -2.51
C SER A 170 12.82 -22.82 -2.41
N ALA A 171 13.65 -22.11 -1.64
CA ALA A 171 13.53 -20.65 -1.48
C ALA A 171 13.59 -19.90 -2.83
N SER A 172 14.48 -20.32 -3.72
CA SER A 172 14.62 -19.73 -5.06
C SER A 172 13.36 -19.99 -5.90
N ARG A 173 12.84 -21.22 -5.91
CA ARG A 173 11.64 -21.58 -6.67
C ARG A 173 10.42 -20.81 -6.17
N LEU A 174 10.21 -20.76 -4.84
CA LEU A 174 9.11 -19.98 -4.28
C LEU A 174 9.22 -18.50 -4.64
N THR A 175 10.39 -17.88 -4.45
CA THR A 175 10.58 -16.45 -4.73
C THR A 175 10.27 -16.11 -6.19
N HIS A 176 10.73 -16.94 -7.12
CA HIS A 176 10.45 -16.74 -8.55
C HIS A 176 8.95 -16.86 -8.87
N LEU A 177 8.33 -17.99 -8.45
CA LEU A 177 6.90 -18.22 -8.67
C LEU A 177 6.02 -17.17 -7.99
N PHE A 178 6.37 -16.76 -6.76
CA PHE A 178 5.62 -15.79 -5.99
C PHE A 178 5.61 -14.43 -6.71
N THR A 179 6.78 -13.92 -7.12
CA THR A 179 6.87 -12.66 -7.85
C THR A 179 6.11 -12.72 -9.19
N ALA A 180 6.24 -13.83 -9.93
CA ALA A 180 5.56 -13.99 -11.22
C ALA A 180 4.04 -14.06 -11.09
N GLN A 181 3.50 -14.73 -10.05
CA GLN A 181 2.07 -15.05 -9.93
C GLN A 181 1.30 -14.15 -8.96
N VAL A 182 1.97 -13.58 -7.94
CA VAL A 182 1.39 -12.58 -7.03
C VAL A 182 1.63 -11.16 -7.55
N GLY A 183 2.69 -10.98 -8.36
CA GLY A 183 3.04 -9.69 -8.93
C GLY A 183 3.80 -8.78 -7.97
N LEU A 184 4.16 -9.26 -6.77
CA LEU A 184 4.92 -8.54 -5.75
C LEU A 184 5.99 -9.48 -5.19
N PRO A 185 7.26 -9.04 -5.05
CA PRO A 185 8.31 -9.86 -4.44
C PRO A 185 7.93 -10.32 -3.03
N LEU A 186 8.26 -11.59 -2.68
CA LEU A 186 7.89 -12.19 -1.40
C LEU A 186 8.32 -11.34 -0.18
N ARG A 187 9.54 -10.74 -0.23
CA ARG A 187 10.02 -9.88 0.87
C ARG A 187 9.18 -8.62 1.03
N ARG A 188 8.76 -8.01 -0.09
CA ARG A 188 7.87 -6.84 -0.09
C ARG A 188 6.49 -7.22 0.43
N TYR A 189 5.95 -8.36 0.01
CA TYR A 189 4.68 -8.87 0.51
C TYR A 189 4.69 -9.06 2.04
N ILE A 190 5.78 -9.65 2.60
CA ILE A 190 5.97 -9.79 4.05
C ILE A 190 6.02 -8.41 4.73
N LEU A 191 6.73 -7.43 4.15
CA LEU A 191 6.79 -6.07 4.68
C LEU A 191 5.40 -5.42 4.75
N TRP A 192 4.59 -5.56 3.69
CA TRP A 192 3.22 -5.06 3.68
C TRP A 192 2.34 -5.73 4.74
N LEU A 193 2.48 -7.03 4.96
CA LEU A 193 1.77 -7.72 6.04
C LEU A 193 2.18 -7.18 7.43
N ARG A 194 3.45 -6.86 7.64
CA ARG A 194 3.91 -6.20 8.88
C ARG A 194 3.30 -4.81 9.05
N LEU A 195 3.24 -4.02 7.98
CA LEU A 195 2.61 -2.71 8.02
C LEU A 195 1.11 -2.82 8.30
N MET A 196 0.41 -3.77 7.67
CA MET A 196 -1.00 -4.06 7.97
C MET A 196 -1.20 -4.43 9.45
N ASN A 197 -0.32 -5.28 10.00
CA ASN A 197 -0.37 -5.65 11.41
C ASN A 197 -0.11 -4.44 12.33
N ALA A 198 0.84 -3.57 11.97
CA ALA A 198 1.11 -2.34 12.71
C ALA A 198 -0.10 -1.40 12.72
N VAL A 199 -0.78 -1.22 11.58
CA VAL A 199 -2.01 -0.43 11.50
C VAL A 199 -3.11 -1.03 12.38
N HIS A 200 -3.27 -2.35 12.37
CA HIS A 200 -4.27 -3.03 13.19
C HIS A 200 -4.02 -2.84 14.69
N LEU A 201 -2.79 -3.06 15.15
CA LEU A 201 -2.39 -2.84 16.55
C LEU A 201 -2.54 -1.39 17.00
N ALA A 202 -2.34 -0.44 16.08
CA ALA A 202 -2.52 0.98 16.35
C ALA A 202 -3.98 1.36 16.60
N GLN A 203 -4.93 0.67 15.95
CA GLN A 203 -6.37 0.85 16.22
C GLN A 203 -6.76 0.41 17.63
N ASP A 204 -6.03 -0.55 18.19
CA ASP A 204 -6.22 -1.02 19.57
C ASP A 204 -5.60 -0.06 20.61
N GLY A 205 -5.07 1.09 20.18
CA GLY A 205 -4.53 2.13 21.07
C GLY A 205 -3.16 1.80 21.71
N GLN A 206 -2.41 0.84 21.16
CA GLN A 206 -1.09 0.48 21.66
C GLN A 206 -0.06 1.58 21.38
N ASP A 207 0.99 1.65 22.19
CA ASP A 207 2.11 2.56 21.95
C ASP A 207 2.98 2.11 20.77
N LEU A 208 3.68 3.07 20.14
CA LEU A 208 4.43 2.85 18.90
C LEU A 208 5.56 1.81 19.07
N THR A 209 6.15 1.68 20.24
CA THR A 209 7.24 0.72 20.50
C THR A 209 6.68 -0.70 20.55
N THR A 210 5.58 -0.90 21.27
CA THR A 210 4.84 -2.15 21.32
C THR A 210 4.36 -2.58 19.93
N ILE A 211 3.75 -1.64 19.19
CA ILE A 211 3.31 -1.85 17.79
C ILE A 211 4.48 -2.33 16.92
N ALA A 212 5.62 -1.63 16.96
CA ALA A 212 6.77 -1.97 16.13
C ALA A 212 7.25 -3.41 16.38
N HIS A 213 7.46 -3.78 17.64
CA HIS A 213 7.91 -5.13 17.99
C HIS A 213 6.88 -6.19 17.62
N ALA A 214 5.60 -5.98 17.96
CA ALA A 214 4.54 -6.94 17.67
C ALA A 214 4.29 -7.10 16.15
N ALA A 215 4.55 -6.04 15.35
CA ALA A 215 4.48 -6.10 13.89
C ALA A 215 5.75 -6.64 13.22
N GLY A 216 6.79 -7.01 14.01
CA GLY A 216 8.02 -7.61 13.49
C GLY A 216 9.06 -6.62 12.98
N PHE A 217 8.99 -5.34 13.40
CA PHE A 217 10.04 -4.35 13.21
C PHE A 217 11.04 -4.42 14.36
N ALA A 218 12.29 -4.02 14.11
CA ALA A 218 13.34 -4.03 15.14
C ALA A 218 13.01 -3.05 16.29
N ASP A 219 12.49 -1.88 15.97
CA ASP A 219 12.12 -0.81 16.88
C ASP A 219 11.14 0.18 16.24
N SER A 220 10.63 1.13 17.02
CA SER A 220 9.74 2.20 16.55
C SER A 220 10.40 3.13 15.50
N ALA A 221 11.71 3.31 15.58
CA ALA A 221 12.43 4.11 14.59
C ALA A 221 12.51 3.40 13.24
N HIS A 222 12.70 2.07 13.23
CA HIS A 222 12.64 1.26 12.01
C HIS A 222 11.25 1.33 11.36
N LEU A 223 10.17 1.14 12.13
CA LEU A 223 8.80 1.30 11.63
C LEU A 223 8.59 2.70 11.04
N THR A 224 9.04 3.75 11.76
CA THR A 224 8.89 5.14 11.31
C THR A 224 9.66 5.41 10.02
N ARG A 225 10.90 4.94 9.89
CA ARG A 225 11.68 5.07 8.65
C ARG A 225 10.99 4.36 7.49
N THR A 226 10.53 3.12 7.71
CA THR A 226 9.83 2.34 6.69
C THR A 226 8.55 3.04 6.19
N CYS A 227 7.73 3.59 7.10
CA CYS A 227 6.53 4.33 6.70
C CYS A 227 6.88 5.58 5.88
N ARG A 228 7.89 6.35 6.32
CA ARG A 228 8.34 7.55 5.58
C ARG A 228 8.95 7.21 4.23
N GLU A 229 9.76 6.16 4.17
CA GLU A 229 10.37 5.71 2.91
C GLU A 229 9.31 5.26 1.90
N ILE A 230 8.32 4.48 2.33
CA ILE A 230 7.32 3.92 1.43
C ILE A 230 6.24 4.95 1.07
N PHE A 231 5.74 5.73 2.05
CA PHE A 231 4.54 6.56 1.89
C PHE A 231 4.80 8.06 2.05
N GLY A 232 6.01 8.47 2.44
CA GLY A 232 6.29 9.87 2.82
C GLY A 232 5.64 10.28 4.15
N LEU A 233 4.93 9.39 4.84
CA LEU A 233 4.10 9.66 6.02
C LEU A 233 4.64 8.95 7.27
N PRO A 234 4.59 9.58 8.45
CA PRO A 234 4.91 8.90 9.69
C PRO A 234 3.77 7.95 10.12
N PRO A 235 4.04 6.94 10.99
CA PRO A 235 3.02 6.05 11.51
C PRO A 235 1.82 6.76 12.15
N SER A 236 2.04 7.91 12.80
CA SER A 236 0.97 8.71 13.41
C SER A 236 -0.05 9.23 12.39
N ALA A 237 0.35 9.48 11.14
CA ALA A 237 -0.57 9.85 10.07
C ALA A 237 -1.44 8.66 9.63
N LEU A 238 -0.96 7.43 9.82
CA LEU A 238 -1.70 6.20 9.54
C LEU A 238 -2.67 5.84 10.68
N THR A 239 -2.55 6.45 11.85
CA THR A 239 -3.36 6.11 13.04
C THR A 239 -4.37 7.17 13.41
N SER A 240 -4.26 8.40 12.87
CA SER A 240 -5.14 9.52 13.22
C SER A 240 -6.47 9.43 12.47
N ALA A 241 -7.55 9.25 13.21
CA ALA A 241 -8.96 9.54 12.87
C ALA A 241 -9.49 9.05 11.50
N VAL A 242 -9.01 7.89 11.02
CA VAL A 242 -9.48 7.29 9.76
C VAL A 242 -10.10 5.93 10.05
N ALA A 243 -11.28 5.65 9.50
CA ALA A 243 -11.85 4.29 9.54
C ALA A 243 -11.04 3.39 8.57
N TRP A 244 -10.30 2.44 9.12
CA TRP A 244 -9.47 1.51 8.34
C TRP A 244 -10.26 0.30 7.87
N ASP A 245 -10.22 0.04 6.56
CA ASP A 245 -10.52 -1.26 5.98
C ASP A 245 -9.20 -2.05 5.80
N VAL A 246 -8.95 -2.97 6.70
CA VAL A 246 -7.76 -3.86 6.69
C VAL A 246 -8.03 -5.12 5.86
N GLY A 247 -8.99 -5.08 4.94
CA GLY A 247 -9.30 -6.13 3.97
C GLY A 247 -9.37 -7.52 4.57
N GLY A 248 -10.51 -7.93 5.15
CA GLY A 248 -10.95 -9.32 5.41
C GLY A 248 -10.04 -10.33 6.14
N SER A 249 -8.79 -10.05 6.34
CA SER A 249 -7.84 -10.91 7.06
C SER A 249 -7.50 -10.28 8.41
N ARG A 250 -8.37 -10.51 9.40
CA ARG A 250 -7.91 -10.37 10.80
C ARG A 250 -6.71 -11.31 10.95
N ILE A 251 -5.52 -10.74 11.15
CA ILE A 251 -4.37 -11.48 11.64
C ILE A 251 -4.70 -11.82 13.09
N VAL A 252 -5.32 -12.97 13.31
CA VAL A 252 -5.70 -13.45 14.64
C VAL A 252 -4.41 -13.66 15.41
N GLN A 253 -4.18 -12.84 16.44
CA GLN A 253 -3.15 -13.13 17.44
C GLN A 253 -3.47 -14.49 18.08
N ALA A 254 -2.49 -15.39 18.06
CA ALA A 254 -2.57 -16.59 18.89
C ALA A 254 -2.69 -16.13 20.36
N PRO A 255 -3.61 -16.70 21.15
CA PRO A 255 -3.74 -16.34 22.55
C PRO A 255 -2.39 -16.56 23.25
N THR A 256 -1.87 -15.52 23.88
CA THR A 256 -0.71 -15.60 24.76
C THR A 256 -1.06 -16.61 25.83
N GLY A 257 -0.38 -17.77 25.81
CA GLY A 257 -0.58 -18.83 26.75
C GLY A 257 -0.45 -18.31 28.18
N ASP A 258 -1.53 -18.48 28.93
CA ASP A 258 -1.63 -18.25 30.36
C ASP A 258 -0.50 -19.04 31.08
N ARG A 259 0.57 -18.36 31.48
CA ARG A 259 1.54 -18.91 32.40
C ARG A 259 0.90 -18.85 33.78
N ARG A 260 0.24 -19.92 34.17
CA ARG A 260 -0.11 -20.11 35.58
C ARG A 260 1.20 -20.20 36.40
N PRO A 261 1.36 -19.42 37.46
CA PRO A 261 2.43 -19.64 38.43
C PRO A 261 2.10 -20.90 39.22
N GLY A 262 3.03 -21.84 39.22
CA GLY A 262 3.10 -22.96 40.16
C GLY A 262 3.99 -22.60 41.32
#